data_deebe388aebfc156761277f2fce70f9e
#
_entry.id   deebe388aebfc156761277f2fce70f9e
#
_cell.length_a   1.000
_cell.length_b   1.000
_cell.length_c   1.000
_cell.angle_alpha   90.00
_cell.angle_beta   90.00
_cell.angle_gamma   90.00
#
_symmetry.space_group_name_H-M   'P 1'
#
loop_
_entity.id
_entity.type
_entity.pdbx_description
1 polymer ?
#
loop_
_entity_poly.entity_id
_entity_poly.type
_entity_poly.pdbx_seq_one_letter_code
_entity_poly.pdbx_strand_id
1 'polypeptide(L)'
;MILVSTSTVKITPTGPYLPCFVSGNPLRSEKTNKVHDCFECTVIVFKINNKLMVWGEIDIIEIDFRLADTMRKSVQKMYNVPYENIIIGTIHTHTGPETLEENAFGMDEVKVVPGYREFLVKKFEEAVSECFNKE
;
A
#
# COMPACT_ATOMS: atom_id res chain seq x y z
N MET A 1 -2.31 -29.43 -4.17
CA MET A 1 -3.51 -28.57 -4.11
C MET A 1 -3.04 -27.12 -4.01
N ILE A 2 -3.68 -26.21 -4.74
CA ILE A 2 -3.44 -24.76 -4.68
C ILE A 2 -4.75 -24.14 -4.20
N LEU A 3 -4.69 -23.35 -3.13
CA LEU A 3 -5.79 -22.53 -2.65
C LEU A 3 -5.42 -21.06 -2.87
N VAL A 4 -6.39 -20.26 -3.26
CA VAL A 4 -6.22 -18.83 -3.52
C VAL A 4 -7.34 -18.06 -2.83
N SER A 5 -6.98 -17.02 -2.08
CA SER A 5 -7.91 -16.08 -1.49
C SER A 5 -7.53 -14.66 -1.90
N THR A 6 -8.52 -13.81 -2.14
CA THR A 6 -8.30 -12.41 -2.54
C THR A 6 -9.12 -11.46 -1.67
N SER A 7 -8.58 -10.26 -1.47
CA SER A 7 -9.28 -9.17 -0.81
C SER A 7 -8.86 -7.83 -1.42
N THR A 8 -9.79 -6.87 -1.43
CA THR A 8 -9.54 -5.50 -1.88
C THR A 8 -10.13 -4.53 -0.87
N VAL A 9 -9.30 -3.61 -0.39
CA VAL A 9 -9.69 -2.57 0.57
C VAL A 9 -9.41 -1.19 0.00
N LYS A 10 -10.20 -0.20 0.40
CA LYS A 10 -10.02 1.19 -0.04
C LYS A 10 -8.89 1.87 0.73
N ILE A 11 -8.02 2.55 0.00
CA ILE A 11 -6.91 3.36 0.53
C ILE A 11 -7.02 4.83 0.14
N THR A 12 -8.12 5.24 -0.47
CA THR A 12 -8.36 6.63 -0.85
C THR A 12 -8.22 7.56 0.35
N PRO A 13 -7.42 8.64 0.27
CA PRO A 13 -7.32 9.60 1.36
C PRO A 13 -8.68 10.22 1.71
N THR A 14 -9.01 10.24 2.98
CA THR A 14 -10.23 10.86 3.51
C THR A 14 -9.94 11.55 4.84
N GLY A 15 -10.80 12.46 5.28
CA GLY A 15 -10.70 13.09 6.59
C GLY A 15 -9.34 13.75 6.85
N PRO A 16 -8.55 13.26 7.82
CA PRO A 16 -7.28 13.88 8.21
C PRO A 16 -6.19 13.79 7.12
N TYR A 17 -6.39 12.97 6.09
CA TYR A 17 -5.44 12.80 4.99
C TYR A 17 -5.70 13.72 3.80
N LEU A 18 -6.67 14.62 3.90
CA LEU A 18 -6.97 15.66 2.91
C LEU A 18 -6.83 17.06 3.52
N PRO A 19 -6.35 18.04 2.75
CA PRO A 19 -5.86 17.95 1.38
C PRO A 19 -4.49 17.27 1.29
N CYS A 20 -4.22 16.59 0.19
CA CYS A 20 -2.93 15.93 -0.06
C CYS A 20 -2.28 16.40 -1.35
N PHE A 21 -0.96 16.24 -1.46
CA PHE A 21 -0.26 16.36 -2.73
C PHE A 21 -0.50 15.10 -3.59
N VAL A 22 -0.57 15.30 -4.89
CA VAL A 22 -0.70 14.23 -5.88
C VAL A 22 0.67 13.91 -6.48
N SER A 23 1.06 12.66 -6.41
CA SER A 23 2.33 12.15 -6.91
C SER A 23 2.49 12.19 -8.42
N GLY A 24 3.73 12.02 -8.89
CA GLY A 24 4.07 11.74 -10.28
C GLY A 24 4.29 12.97 -11.16
N ASN A 25 4.10 14.16 -10.64
CA ASN A 25 4.45 15.39 -11.35
C ASN A 25 5.22 16.33 -10.41
N PRO A 26 6.55 16.47 -10.58
CA PRO A 26 7.38 17.31 -9.72
C PRO A 26 7.02 18.80 -9.76
N LEU A 27 6.39 19.26 -10.84
CA LEU A 27 5.95 20.64 -10.98
C LEU A 27 4.62 20.94 -10.26
N ARG A 28 3.94 19.90 -9.75
CA ARG A 28 2.68 20.06 -9.04
C ARG A 28 2.96 20.51 -7.60
N SER A 29 2.65 21.76 -7.29
CA SER A 29 2.89 22.40 -5.99
C SER A 29 1.63 22.56 -5.15
N GLU A 30 0.46 22.23 -5.69
CA GLU A 30 -0.81 22.44 -5.02
C GLU A 30 -1.37 21.14 -4.44
N LYS A 31 -1.94 21.24 -3.23
CA LYS A 31 -2.71 20.16 -2.60
C LYS A 31 -4.12 20.13 -3.18
N THR A 32 -4.71 18.94 -3.24
CA THR A 32 -6.11 18.75 -3.62
C THR A 32 -6.91 18.07 -2.51
N ASN A 33 -8.16 18.41 -2.38
CA ASN A 33 -9.17 17.70 -1.59
C ASN A 33 -10.22 17.00 -2.47
N LYS A 34 -10.04 17.04 -3.80
CA LYS A 34 -10.95 16.40 -4.74
C LYS A 34 -10.55 14.96 -4.94
N VAL A 35 -11.52 14.08 -4.76
CA VAL A 35 -11.42 12.65 -5.08
C VAL A 35 -12.34 12.40 -6.26
N HIS A 36 -11.79 11.87 -7.35
CA HIS A 36 -12.55 11.46 -8.55
C HIS A 36 -12.87 9.97 -8.47
N ASP A 37 -11.82 9.14 -8.33
CA ASP A 37 -11.94 7.69 -8.23
C ASP A 37 -11.33 7.18 -6.92
N CYS A 38 -11.75 5.98 -6.51
CA CYS A 38 -11.17 5.33 -5.35
C CYS A 38 -9.82 4.71 -5.70
N PHE A 39 -8.89 4.74 -4.74
CA PHE A 39 -7.65 3.97 -4.74
C PHE A 39 -7.82 2.74 -3.86
N GLU A 40 -7.21 1.65 -4.26
CA GLU A 40 -7.40 0.36 -3.62
C GLU A 40 -6.04 -0.31 -3.31
N CYS A 41 -6.08 -1.18 -2.32
CA CYS A 41 -5.05 -2.16 -2.06
C CYS A 41 -5.66 -3.54 -2.24
N THR A 42 -5.17 -4.30 -3.21
CA THR A 42 -5.62 -5.66 -3.48
C THR A 42 -4.56 -6.65 -3.02
N VAL A 43 -4.97 -7.65 -2.27
CA VAL A 43 -4.10 -8.73 -1.78
C VAL A 43 -4.59 -10.06 -2.31
N ILE A 44 -3.64 -10.91 -2.70
CA ILE A 44 -3.85 -12.31 -3.03
C ILE A 44 -2.98 -13.16 -2.13
N VAL A 45 -3.59 -14.12 -1.45
CA VAL A 45 -2.87 -15.13 -0.67
C VAL A 45 -2.93 -16.46 -1.41
N PHE A 46 -1.77 -17.05 -1.64
CA PHE A 46 -1.63 -18.39 -2.22
C PHE A 46 -1.18 -19.36 -1.13
N LYS A 47 -1.86 -20.51 -1.06
CA LYS A 47 -1.41 -21.66 -0.28
C LYS A 47 -1.14 -22.81 -1.22
N ILE A 48 0.13 -23.11 -1.43
CA ILE A 48 0.59 -24.16 -2.31
C ILE A 48 1.19 -25.28 -1.46
N ASN A 49 0.46 -26.38 -1.33
CA ASN A 49 0.72 -27.41 -0.33
C ASN A 49 0.71 -26.77 1.07
N ASN A 50 1.84 -26.72 1.78
CA ASN A 50 1.94 -26.08 3.09
C ASN A 50 2.74 -24.76 3.05
N LYS A 51 2.98 -24.20 1.86
CA LYS A 51 3.70 -22.95 1.68
C LYS A 51 2.72 -21.81 1.43
N LEU A 52 2.91 -20.70 2.13
CA LEU A 52 2.16 -19.47 1.98
C LEU A 52 2.96 -18.45 1.18
N MET A 53 2.27 -17.72 0.31
CA MET A 53 2.77 -16.55 -0.39
C MET A 53 1.69 -15.45 -0.36
N VAL A 54 2.10 -14.22 -0.14
CA VAL A 54 1.23 -13.04 -0.16
C VAL A 54 1.70 -12.11 -1.25
N TRP A 55 0.79 -11.70 -2.12
CA TRP A 55 1.02 -10.67 -3.12
C TRP A 55 0.06 -9.51 -2.87
N GLY A 56 0.60 -8.32 -2.65
CA GLY A 56 -0.16 -7.08 -2.54
C GLY A 56 0.14 -6.14 -3.70
N GLU A 57 -0.91 -5.55 -4.26
CA GLU A 57 -0.85 -4.50 -5.27
C GLU A 57 -1.54 -3.25 -4.72
N ILE A 58 -0.87 -2.10 -4.77
CA ILE A 58 -1.33 -0.86 -4.13
C ILE A 58 -1.43 0.24 -5.19
N ASP A 59 -2.56 0.94 -5.22
CA ASP A 59 -2.82 2.06 -6.15
C ASP A 59 -2.11 3.33 -5.71
N ILE A 60 -0.78 3.28 -5.71
CA ILE A 60 0.11 4.42 -5.46
C ILE A 60 1.18 4.48 -6.54
N ILE A 61 1.96 5.56 -6.58
CA ILE A 61 3.01 5.69 -7.59
C ILE A 61 4.15 4.71 -7.34
N GLU A 62 4.67 4.68 -6.15
CA GLU A 62 5.74 3.76 -5.74
C GLU A 62 5.78 3.58 -4.22
N ILE A 63 6.46 2.54 -3.78
CA ILE A 63 6.67 2.21 -2.39
C ILE A 63 8.17 2.15 -2.09
N ASP A 64 8.62 2.93 -1.11
CA ASP A 64 10.01 2.85 -0.66
C ASP A 64 10.26 1.60 0.18
N PHE A 65 11.55 1.28 0.32
CA PHE A 65 11.98 0.09 1.07
C PHE A 65 11.46 0.06 2.51
N ARG A 66 11.42 1.21 3.22
CA ARG A 66 11.00 1.27 4.62
C ARG A 66 9.52 0.92 4.80
N LEU A 67 8.68 1.45 3.92
CA LEU A 67 7.25 1.15 3.96
C LEU A 67 6.98 -0.31 3.57
N ALA A 68 7.62 -0.81 2.52
CA ALA A 68 7.52 -2.20 2.10
C ALA A 68 8.04 -3.17 3.19
N ASP A 69 9.16 -2.86 3.83
CA ASP A 69 9.73 -3.66 4.91
C ASP A 69 8.79 -3.73 6.13
N THR A 70 8.19 -2.59 6.50
CA THR A 70 7.21 -2.51 7.59
C THR A 70 6.01 -3.41 7.32
N MET A 71 5.44 -3.34 6.12
CA MET A 71 4.31 -4.18 5.72
C MET A 71 4.67 -5.67 5.73
N ARG A 72 5.83 -6.05 5.17
CA ARG A 72 6.31 -7.43 5.15
C ARG A 72 6.52 -8.00 6.56
N LYS A 73 7.19 -7.25 7.43
CA LYS A 73 7.43 -7.65 8.82
C LYS A 73 6.15 -7.82 9.61
N SER A 74 5.17 -6.97 9.37
CA SER A 74 3.86 -7.07 10.01
C SER A 74 3.15 -8.37 9.60
N VAL A 75 3.06 -8.68 8.32
CA VAL A 75 2.42 -9.91 7.81
C VAL A 75 3.19 -11.16 8.27
N GLN A 76 4.52 -11.14 8.23
CA GLN A 76 5.34 -12.22 8.76
C GLN A 76 5.01 -12.50 10.22
N LYS A 77 4.91 -11.46 11.04
CA LYS A 77 4.60 -11.57 12.47
C LYS A 77 3.19 -12.11 12.73
N MET A 78 2.20 -11.64 11.94
CA MET A 78 0.79 -12.00 12.14
C MET A 78 0.46 -13.42 11.67
N TYR A 79 1.03 -13.87 10.56
CA TYR A 79 0.62 -15.10 9.87
C TYR A 79 1.75 -16.11 9.65
N ASN A 80 2.94 -15.84 10.15
CA ASN A 80 4.12 -16.69 9.98
C ASN A 80 4.44 -17.00 8.49
N VAL A 81 4.12 -16.06 7.60
CA VAL A 81 4.51 -16.12 6.19
C VAL A 81 6.00 -15.76 6.10
N PRO A 82 6.85 -16.54 5.41
CA PRO A 82 8.26 -16.16 5.20
C PRO A 82 8.36 -14.79 4.54
N TYR A 83 9.28 -13.96 5.03
CA TYR A 83 9.46 -12.57 4.54
C TYR A 83 9.65 -12.51 3.02
N GLU A 84 10.43 -13.43 2.47
CA GLU A 84 10.72 -13.55 1.05
C GLU A 84 9.50 -13.98 0.20
N ASN A 85 8.47 -14.51 0.84
CA ASN A 85 7.21 -14.90 0.19
C ASN A 85 6.14 -13.78 0.24
N ILE A 86 6.49 -12.59 0.71
CA ILE A 86 5.60 -11.42 0.75
C ILE A 86 6.08 -10.43 -0.30
N ILE A 87 5.31 -10.31 -1.37
CA ILE A 87 5.58 -9.44 -2.51
C ILE A 87 4.62 -8.25 -2.43
N ILE A 88 5.15 -7.04 -2.59
CA ILE A 88 4.35 -5.82 -2.62
C ILE A 88 4.73 -5.04 -3.87
N GLY A 89 3.75 -4.76 -4.71
CA GLY A 89 3.86 -3.98 -5.92
C GLY A 89 3.00 -2.73 -5.88
N THR A 90 3.20 -1.87 -6.86
CA THR A 90 2.41 -0.66 -7.10
C THR A 90 2.09 -0.52 -8.57
N ILE A 91 0.93 0.07 -8.89
CA ILE A 91 0.51 0.26 -10.29
C ILE A 91 1.13 1.50 -10.94
N HIS A 92 1.92 2.26 -10.22
CA HIS A 92 2.59 3.49 -10.67
C HIS A 92 1.60 4.57 -11.14
N THR A 93 0.49 4.77 -10.42
CA THR A 93 -0.47 5.81 -10.76
C THR A 93 0.09 7.20 -10.49
N HIS A 94 -0.11 8.13 -11.43
CA HIS A 94 0.30 9.53 -11.31
C HIS A 94 -0.83 10.46 -10.82
N THR A 95 -1.89 9.87 -10.26
CA THR A 95 -3.05 10.61 -9.73
C THR A 95 -3.33 10.31 -8.27
N GLY A 96 -2.53 9.45 -7.66
CA GLY A 96 -2.62 9.07 -6.25
C GLY A 96 -1.92 10.06 -5.31
N PRO A 97 -2.09 9.90 -3.99
CA PRO A 97 -1.44 10.72 -2.98
C PRO A 97 0.08 10.47 -2.95
N GLU A 98 0.84 11.46 -2.50
CA GLU A 98 2.27 11.30 -2.28
C GLU A 98 2.54 10.37 -1.09
N THR A 99 3.44 9.41 -1.29
CA THR A 99 3.78 8.37 -0.31
C THR A 99 5.28 8.28 0.03
N LEU A 100 6.14 8.94 -0.75
CA LEU A 100 7.59 8.94 -0.53
C LEU A 100 8.01 9.99 0.48
N GLU A 101 8.69 9.57 1.54
CA GLU A 101 9.26 10.46 2.55
C GLU A 101 10.58 11.08 2.10
N GLU A 102 11.31 10.38 1.23
CA GLU A 102 12.57 10.88 0.69
C GLU A 102 12.34 11.56 -0.65
N ASN A 103 13.06 12.65 -0.83
CA ASN A 103 12.99 13.45 -2.03
C ASN A 103 13.65 12.73 -3.22
N ALA A 104 12.92 11.83 -3.86
CA ALA A 104 13.40 11.10 -5.04
C ALA A 104 13.78 12.00 -6.23
N PHE A 105 13.34 13.28 -6.22
CA PHE A 105 13.49 14.22 -7.32
C PHE A 105 14.20 15.52 -6.95
N GLY A 106 14.92 15.58 -5.82
CA GLY A 106 15.66 16.77 -5.41
C GLY A 106 14.79 17.94 -4.93
N MET A 107 13.57 17.66 -4.44
CA MET A 107 12.68 18.69 -3.90
C MET A 107 12.87 18.86 -2.39
N ASP A 108 12.90 20.11 -1.92
CA ASP A 108 13.25 20.44 -0.53
C ASP A 108 12.16 20.12 0.52
N GLU A 109 10.99 19.62 0.11
CA GLU A 109 9.84 19.44 0.99
C GLU A 109 9.27 18.02 0.92
N VAL A 110 9.09 17.40 2.09
CA VAL A 110 8.34 16.13 2.23
C VAL A 110 6.85 16.43 2.01
N LYS A 111 6.27 15.80 0.99
CA LYS A 111 4.87 16.03 0.57
C LYS A 111 3.88 14.99 1.08
N VAL A 112 4.34 14.01 1.85
CA VAL A 112 3.48 12.98 2.45
C VAL A 112 2.61 13.60 3.55
N VAL A 113 1.35 13.25 3.56
CA VAL A 113 0.45 13.65 4.66
C VAL A 113 0.78 12.82 5.90
N PRO A 114 0.99 13.47 7.07
CA PRO A 114 1.27 12.76 8.32
C PRO A 114 0.24 11.67 8.62
N GLY A 115 0.71 10.48 8.97
CA GLY A 115 -0.13 9.32 9.31
C GLY A 115 -0.68 8.53 8.11
N TYR A 116 -0.52 9.01 6.87
CA TYR A 116 -1.05 8.28 5.71
C TYR A 116 -0.29 6.98 5.43
N ARG A 117 1.02 6.95 5.65
CA ARG A 117 1.83 5.72 5.51
C ARG A 117 1.44 4.65 6.52
N GLU A 118 1.21 5.03 7.76
CA GLU A 118 0.70 4.15 8.82
C GLU A 118 -0.71 3.64 8.48
N PHE A 119 -1.54 4.47 7.90
CA PHE A 119 -2.84 4.08 7.38
C PHE A 119 -2.71 3.03 6.27
N LEU A 120 -1.77 3.19 5.33
CA LEU A 120 -1.49 2.21 4.28
C LEU A 120 -1.06 0.86 4.86
N VAL A 121 -0.18 0.85 5.88
CA VAL A 121 0.22 -0.38 6.58
C VAL A 121 -1.00 -1.10 7.15
N LYS A 122 -1.87 -0.38 7.88
CA LYS A 122 -3.10 -0.94 8.47
C LYS A 122 -4.05 -1.48 7.42
N LYS A 123 -4.20 -0.79 6.29
CA LYS A 123 -5.05 -1.24 5.19
C LYS A 123 -4.50 -2.49 4.50
N PHE A 124 -3.18 -2.57 4.35
CA PHE A 124 -2.55 -3.79 3.87
C PHE A 124 -2.78 -4.97 4.82
N GLU A 125 -2.60 -4.76 6.14
CA GLU A 125 -2.89 -5.75 7.17
C GLU A 125 -4.36 -6.20 7.14
N GLU A 126 -5.31 -5.27 6.97
CA GLU A 126 -6.74 -5.53 6.84
C GLU A 126 -7.02 -6.45 5.63
N ALA A 127 -6.49 -6.11 4.45
CA ALA A 127 -6.67 -6.92 3.25
C ALA A 127 -6.08 -8.33 3.39
N VAL A 128 -4.90 -8.46 4.00
CA VAL A 128 -4.30 -9.76 4.30
C VAL A 128 -5.17 -10.54 5.28
N SER A 129 -5.65 -9.90 6.35
CA SER A 129 -6.52 -10.54 7.34
C SER A 129 -7.82 -11.07 6.73
N GLU A 130 -8.44 -10.30 5.83
CA GLU A 130 -9.64 -10.74 5.12
C GLU A 130 -9.37 -11.96 4.24
N CYS A 131 -8.18 -12.06 3.62
CA CYS A 131 -7.80 -13.26 2.86
C CYS A 131 -7.71 -14.50 3.75
N PHE A 132 -7.11 -14.38 4.95
CA PHE A 132 -6.96 -15.51 5.86
C PHE A 132 -8.28 -15.91 6.55
N ASN A 133 -9.25 -15.01 6.66
CA ASN A 133 -10.56 -15.27 7.28
C ASN A 133 -11.59 -15.87 6.30
N LYS A 134 -11.25 -16.01 5.02
CA LYS A 134 -12.13 -16.59 3.98
C LYS A 134 -11.94 -18.11 3.81
N GLU A 135 -11.17 -18.77 4.66
CA GLU A 135 -10.95 -20.22 4.63
C GLU A 135 -12.18 -21.03 5.13
#